data_39ca1170a3a0a133297b1a967bcb47f2
#
_entry.id   39ca1170a3a0a133297b1a967bcb47f2
#
_cell.length_a   1.000
_cell.length_b   1.000
_cell.length_c   1.000
_cell.angle_alpha   90.00
_cell.angle_beta   90.00
_cell.angle_gamma   90.00
#
_symmetry.space_group_name_H-M   'P 1'
#
loop_
_entity.id
_entity.type
_entity.pdbx_description
1 polymer ?
#
loop_
_entity_poly.entity_id
_entity_poly.type
_entity_poly.pdbx_seq_one_letter_code
_entity_poly.pdbx_strand_id
1 'polypeptide(L)'
;MADNKINLDNLNMSEEELFSRISNDELSSEKITAPRYSYWQSVFRVFFRNKINVVMLSLLAIIIIFSFIYPAVIGYDAMVDPFINVMDSTAKHLKPAAAMEKFGANIHWILGAGASGESTFDAIWYGSSISISLALICAVINMTIGVVLGAVWGFSKKFDIFMTEVYNVVANVPYILLISVIVLIMTPNFWSMVFALTITGWIGVAYFIRTQVIIIRDREYNLASRCLGTPIGRIATKNILPFMTSVIVTLAATEIPSYISYEVFLSYIGMGLSDMSLGKLIEAAKSAMQTPGWEIEFWSPVAVASIITVVLYVVGQNLGDASDPRTHMS
;
A
#
# COMPACT_ATOMS: atom_id res chain seq x y z
N MET A 1 -1.30 -3.95 -47.07
CA MET A 1 -2.46 -4.85 -46.98
C MET A 1 -2.52 -5.59 -48.31
N ALA A 2 -2.04 -6.83 -48.36
CA ALA A 2 -2.13 -7.64 -49.53
C ALA A 2 -3.53 -8.27 -49.57
N ASP A 3 -4.28 -7.92 -50.59
CA ASP A 3 -5.58 -8.51 -50.94
C ASP A 3 -5.37 -10.00 -51.22
N ASN A 4 -5.51 -10.84 -50.23
CA ASN A 4 -5.49 -12.29 -50.38
C ASN A 4 -6.87 -12.71 -50.91
N LYS A 5 -7.17 -12.42 -52.16
CA LYS A 5 -8.34 -12.99 -52.84
C LYS A 5 -8.11 -14.50 -52.94
N ILE A 6 -8.80 -15.25 -52.13
CA ILE A 6 -8.89 -16.71 -52.24
C ILE A 6 -9.44 -16.99 -53.64
N ASN A 7 -8.63 -17.60 -54.50
CA ASN A 7 -9.03 -17.96 -55.82
C ASN A 7 -9.91 -19.21 -55.75
N LEU A 8 -11.22 -19.02 -55.78
CA LEU A 8 -12.23 -20.06 -55.63
C LEU A 8 -12.17 -21.12 -56.75
N ASP A 9 -11.55 -20.79 -57.92
CA ASP A 9 -11.41 -21.70 -59.02
C ASP A 9 -10.44 -22.88 -58.77
N ASN A 10 -9.64 -22.80 -57.73
CA ASN A 10 -8.71 -23.86 -57.29
C ASN A 10 -9.28 -24.84 -56.28
N LEU A 11 -10.50 -24.60 -55.77
CA LEU A 11 -11.19 -25.49 -54.87
C LEU A 11 -12.08 -26.41 -55.76
N ASN A 12 -11.70 -27.68 -55.91
CA ASN A 12 -12.50 -28.71 -56.59
C ASN A 12 -13.74 -29.07 -55.75
N MET A 13 -14.48 -28.07 -55.27
CA MET A 13 -15.69 -28.20 -54.47
C MET A 13 -16.86 -27.54 -55.20
N SER A 14 -18.03 -28.18 -55.18
CA SER A 14 -19.24 -27.56 -55.74
C SER A 14 -19.72 -26.38 -54.87
N GLU A 15 -20.44 -25.41 -55.47
CA GLU A 15 -21.02 -24.29 -54.67
C GLU A 15 -21.90 -24.78 -53.52
N GLU A 16 -22.60 -25.89 -53.65
CA GLU A 16 -23.41 -26.49 -52.59
C GLU A 16 -22.59 -27.06 -51.43
N GLU A 17 -21.37 -27.57 -51.70
CA GLU A 17 -20.43 -28.03 -50.69
C GLU A 17 -19.76 -26.85 -49.93
N LEU A 18 -19.46 -25.75 -50.64
CA LEU A 18 -18.90 -24.54 -50.06
C LEU A 18 -19.83 -23.85 -49.06
N PHE A 19 -21.15 -23.96 -49.28
CA PHE A 19 -22.18 -23.38 -48.39
C PHE A 19 -22.92 -24.43 -47.55
N SER A 20 -22.44 -25.69 -47.53
CA SER A 20 -22.99 -26.71 -46.64
C SER A 20 -22.68 -26.39 -45.17
N ARG A 21 -23.62 -26.66 -44.26
CA ARG A 21 -23.36 -26.50 -42.81
C ARG A 21 -22.30 -27.48 -42.36
N ILE A 22 -21.21 -26.98 -41.88
CA ILE A 22 -20.15 -27.77 -41.22
C ILE A 22 -20.78 -28.60 -40.09
N SER A 23 -20.44 -29.88 -40.02
CA SER A 23 -20.96 -30.78 -39.01
C SER A 23 -20.49 -30.33 -37.62
N ASN A 24 -21.28 -30.59 -36.57
CA ASN A 24 -20.94 -30.30 -35.19
C ASN A 24 -19.62 -30.97 -34.75
N ASP A 25 -19.23 -32.08 -35.38
CA ASP A 25 -17.99 -32.79 -35.07
C ASP A 25 -16.73 -32.07 -35.65
N GLU A 26 -16.84 -31.40 -36.79
CA GLU A 26 -15.77 -30.58 -37.33
C GLU A 26 -15.57 -29.27 -36.58
N LEU A 27 -16.65 -28.71 -36.01
CA LEU A 27 -16.60 -27.58 -35.10
C LEU A 27 -15.98 -27.93 -33.72
N SER A 28 -15.86 -29.23 -33.38
CA SER A 28 -15.27 -29.66 -32.13
C SER A 28 -13.77 -29.44 -32.05
N SER A 29 -13.09 -29.22 -33.17
CA SER A 29 -11.65 -28.91 -33.23
C SER A 29 -11.29 -27.53 -32.70
N GLU A 30 -12.26 -26.61 -32.59
CA GLU A 30 -12.05 -25.24 -32.03
C GLU A 30 -12.36 -25.12 -30.56
N LYS A 31 -12.56 -26.23 -29.85
CA LYS A 31 -12.74 -26.16 -28.40
C LYS A 31 -11.49 -25.59 -27.73
N ILE A 32 -11.61 -24.39 -27.18
CA ILE A 32 -10.58 -23.79 -26.35
C ILE A 32 -10.37 -24.70 -25.14
N THR A 33 -9.31 -25.49 -25.17
CA THR A 33 -8.92 -26.43 -24.08
C THR A 33 -8.16 -25.72 -22.96
N ALA A 34 -7.87 -24.41 -23.12
CA ALA A 34 -7.20 -23.65 -22.10
C ALA A 34 -8.02 -23.59 -20.81
N PRO A 35 -7.42 -23.94 -19.65
CA PRO A 35 -8.12 -23.91 -18.38
C PRO A 35 -8.60 -22.49 -18.06
N ARG A 36 -9.88 -22.35 -17.68
CA ARG A 36 -10.46 -21.08 -17.29
C ARG A 36 -10.01 -20.73 -15.87
N TYR A 37 -9.09 -19.79 -15.73
CA TYR A 37 -8.70 -19.26 -14.44
C TYR A 37 -9.56 -18.06 -14.07
N SER A 38 -9.95 -17.97 -12.79
CA SER A 38 -10.44 -16.72 -12.23
C SER A 38 -9.34 -15.64 -12.29
N TYR A 39 -9.73 -14.36 -12.47
CA TYR A 39 -8.79 -13.24 -12.49
C TYR A 39 -7.79 -13.30 -11.32
N TRP A 40 -8.26 -13.44 -10.09
CA TRP A 40 -7.40 -13.51 -8.91
C TRP A 40 -6.49 -14.73 -8.88
N GLN A 41 -6.94 -15.88 -9.40
CA GLN A 41 -6.08 -17.05 -9.54
C GLN A 41 -4.91 -16.80 -10.49
N SER A 42 -5.17 -16.06 -11.58
CA SER A 42 -4.12 -15.66 -12.52
C SER A 42 -3.13 -14.68 -11.88
N VAL A 43 -3.64 -13.66 -11.16
CA VAL A 43 -2.83 -12.69 -10.42
C VAL A 43 -1.88 -13.40 -9.44
N PHE A 44 -2.41 -14.26 -8.57
CA PHE A 44 -1.59 -14.98 -7.61
C PHE A 44 -0.59 -15.92 -8.27
N ARG A 45 -0.97 -16.58 -9.37
CA ARG A 45 -0.05 -17.43 -10.13
C ARG A 45 1.12 -16.63 -10.70
N VAL A 46 0.87 -15.49 -11.33
CA VAL A 46 1.92 -14.61 -11.87
C VAL A 46 2.79 -14.08 -10.74
N PHE A 47 2.19 -13.61 -9.66
CA PHE A 47 2.90 -13.10 -8.50
C PHE A 47 3.85 -14.13 -7.89
N PHE A 48 3.39 -15.35 -7.60
CA PHE A 48 4.19 -16.42 -6.99
C PHE A 48 5.19 -17.09 -7.95
N ARG A 49 5.06 -16.87 -9.27
CA ARG A 49 6.05 -17.36 -10.25
C ARG A 49 7.41 -16.67 -10.05
N ASN A 50 7.44 -15.44 -9.58
CA ASN A 50 8.65 -14.70 -9.31
C ASN A 50 9.17 -15.03 -7.89
N LYS A 51 10.36 -15.61 -7.80
CA LYS A 51 11.01 -15.97 -6.52
C LYS A 51 11.25 -14.76 -5.60
N ILE A 52 11.54 -13.59 -6.18
CA ILE A 52 11.75 -12.35 -5.42
C ILE A 52 10.49 -11.99 -4.66
N ASN A 53 9.31 -12.13 -5.29
CA ASN A 53 8.02 -11.84 -4.66
C ASN A 53 7.76 -12.75 -3.46
N VAL A 54 8.13 -14.05 -3.58
CA VAL A 54 7.98 -15.02 -2.49
C VAL A 54 8.89 -14.64 -1.31
N VAL A 55 10.15 -14.28 -1.59
CA VAL A 55 11.09 -13.84 -0.55
C VAL A 55 10.61 -12.56 0.13
N MET A 56 10.18 -11.55 -0.64
CA MET A 56 9.69 -10.28 -0.08
C MET A 56 8.39 -10.48 0.71
N LEU A 57 7.46 -11.30 0.22
CA LEU A 57 6.23 -11.62 0.96
C LEU A 57 6.52 -12.39 2.25
N SER A 58 7.48 -13.32 2.22
CA SER A 58 7.90 -14.04 3.42
C SER A 58 8.53 -13.10 4.46
N LEU A 59 9.37 -12.17 4.00
CA LEU A 59 9.97 -11.15 4.86
C LEU A 59 8.88 -10.22 5.44
N LEU A 60 7.91 -9.80 4.63
CA LEU A 60 6.76 -9.01 5.11
C LEU A 60 5.96 -9.77 6.17
N ALA A 61 5.70 -11.06 5.95
CA ALA A 61 4.99 -11.90 6.92
C ALA A 61 5.75 -11.99 8.24
N ILE A 62 7.06 -12.18 8.20
CA ILE A 62 7.91 -12.19 9.39
C ILE A 62 7.83 -10.84 10.12
N ILE A 63 7.96 -9.74 9.41
CA ILE A 63 7.86 -8.39 9.99
C ILE A 63 6.52 -8.19 10.69
N ILE A 64 5.40 -8.55 10.03
CA ILE A 64 4.06 -8.41 10.61
C ILE A 64 3.92 -9.30 11.86
N ILE A 65 4.35 -10.56 11.78
CA ILE A 65 4.29 -11.49 12.92
C ILE A 65 5.08 -10.92 14.09
N PHE A 66 6.31 -10.49 13.87
CA PHE A 66 7.13 -9.90 14.93
C PHE A 66 6.51 -8.60 15.46
N SER A 67 6.00 -7.71 14.63
CA SER A 67 5.42 -6.45 15.09
C SER A 67 4.15 -6.63 15.94
N PHE A 68 3.29 -7.60 15.62
CA PHE A 68 2.01 -7.74 16.32
C PHE A 68 1.99 -8.85 17.38
N ILE A 69 2.66 -9.98 17.09
CA ILE A 69 2.61 -11.15 17.98
C ILE A 69 3.66 -11.07 19.07
N TYR A 70 4.89 -10.68 18.73
CA TYR A 70 5.99 -10.65 19.67
C TYR A 70 5.72 -9.74 20.89
N PRO A 71 5.34 -8.46 20.73
CA PRO A 71 5.03 -7.60 21.89
C PRO A 71 3.85 -8.12 22.72
N ALA A 72 2.84 -8.72 22.05
CA ALA A 72 1.69 -9.29 22.74
C ALA A 72 2.05 -10.53 23.58
N VAL A 73 2.96 -11.38 23.07
CA VAL A 73 3.40 -12.59 23.78
C VAL A 73 4.26 -12.26 25.00
N ILE A 74 5.16 -11.27 24.89
CA ILE A 74 6.00 -10.84 26.01
C ILE A 74 5.24 -9.93 27.00
N GLY A 75 3.99 -9.52 26.66
CA GLY A 75 3.21 -8.60 27.49
C GLY A 75 3.84 -7.20 27.56
N TYR A 76 4.46 -6.74 26.46
CA TYR A 76 5.10 -5.43 26.42
C TYR A 76 4.08 -4.32 26.59
N ASP A 77 4.30 -3.47 27.59
CA ASP A 77 3.54 -2.25 27.84
C ASP A 77 4.49 -1.05 27.71
N ALA A 78 4.23 -0.19 26.74
CA ALA A 78 5.03 1.00 26.50
C ALA A 78 5.00 2.00 27.67
N MET A 79 3.97 1.94 28.52
CA MET A 79 3.85 2.78 29.72
C MET A 79 4.58 2.18 30.93
N VAL A 80 4.61 0.85 30.99
CA VAL A 80 5.26 0.08 32.05
C VAL A 80 6.06 -1.01 31.38
N ASP A 81 7.24 -0.67 30.84
CA ASP A 81 8.11 -1.70 30.28
C ASP A 81 8.45 -2.71 31.40
N PRO A 82 8.02 -3.98 31.30
CA PRO A 82 8.22 -4.98 32.32
C PRO A 82 9.71 -5.30 32.54
N PHE A 83 10.57 -4.91 31.61
CA PHE A 83 12.03 -5.04 31.71
C PHE A 83 12.68 -3.86 32.41
N ILE A 84 11.95 -2.72 32.52
CA ILE A 84 12.44 -1.49 33.13
C ILE A 84 11.47 -1.05 34.22
N ASN A 85 11.38 -1.82 35.25
CA ASN A 85 10.79 -1.34 36.52
C ASN A 85 11.71 -0.32 37.21
N VAL A 86 12.54 0.37 36.43
CA VAL A 86 13.59 1.20 36.92
C VAL A 86 13.58 2.51 36.15
N MET A 87 13.03 3.53 36.76
CA MET A 87 13.46 4.90 36.54
C MET A 87 14.93 5.06 36.98
N ASP A 88 15.77 4.08 36.62
CA ASP A 88 17.18 4.12 36.94
C ASP A 88 17.87 4.88 35.83
N SER A 89 18.30 6.09 36.14
CA SER A 89 19.09 6.90 35.22
C SER A 89 20.34 6.18 34.70
N THR A 90 20.78 5.13 35.41
CA THR A 90 21.94 4.28 35.02
C THR A 90 21.59 3.25 33.93
N ALA A 91 20.32 3.07 33.60
CA ALA A 91 19.86 2.19 32.51
C ALA A 91 19.73 2.88 31.16
N LYS A 92 19.77 4.22 31.13
CA LYS A 92 19.63 5.01 29.90
C LYS A 92 20.86 4.90 29.01
N HIS A 93 20.60 4.83 27.70
CA HIS A 93 21.63 4.82 26.67
C HIS A 93 22.69 3.72 26.84
N LEU A 94 22.32 2.53 27.31
CA LEU A 94 23.27 1.43 27.47
C LEU A 94 23.59 0.78 26.13
N LYS A 95 24.90 0.65 25.87
CA LYS A 95 25.35 -0.15 24.70
C LYS A 95 24.91 -1.62 24.86
N PRO A 96 24.76 -2.35 23.75
CA PRO A 96 24.32 -3.74 23.81
C PRO A 96 25.09 -4.61 24.83
N ALA A 97 26.42 -4.53 24.84
CA ALA A 97 27.26 -5.30 25.77
C ALA A 97 26.96 -4.94 27.23
N ALA A 98 26.87 -3.64 27.55
CA ALA A 98 26.61 -3.17 28.90
C ALA A 98 25.17 -3.49 29.35
N ALA A 99 24.22 -3.45 28.45
CA ALA A 99 22.84 -3.84 28.73
C ALA A 99 22.73 -5.35 29.01
N MET A 100 23.40 -6.19 28.22
CA MET A 100 23.46 -7.64 28.44
C MET A 100 24.19 -8.01 29.75
N GLU A 101 25.25 -7.27 30.12
CA GLU A 101 25.96 -7.46 31.39
C GLU A 101 25.05 -7.10 32.58
N LYS A 102 24.30 -6.00 32.49
CA LYS A 102 23.44 -5.50 33.56
C LYS A 102 22.17 -6.31 33.75
N PHE A 103 21.49 -6.68 32.64
CA PHE A 103 20.14 -7.28 32.65
C PHE A 103 20.12 -8.76 32.24
N GLY A 104 21.28 -9.33 31.92
CA GLY A 104 21.42 -10.69 31.42
C GLY A 104 21.45 -10.78 29.88
N ALA A 105 22.17 -11.77 29.37
CA ALA A 105 22.32 -12.01 27.94
C ALA A 105 21.03 -12.64 27.36
N ASN A 106 20.16 -11.82 26.83
CA ASN A 106 18.94 -12.25 26.15
C ASN A 106 18.66 -11.39 24.90
N ILE A 107 17.64 -11.77 24.12
CA ILE A 107 17.29 -11.10 22.87
C ILE A 107 16.82 -9.65 23.09
N HIS A 108 16.22 -9.34 24.23
CA HIS A 108 15.69 -8.03 24.57
C HIS A 108 16.78 -6.94 24.51
N TRP A 109 18.01 -7.27 24.93
CA TRP A 109 19.10 -6.31 25.06
C TRP A 109 20.09 -6.34 23.88
N ILE A 110 19.78 -7.06 22.79
CA ILE A 110 20.66 -7.19 21.62
C ILE A 110 20.96 -5.84 20.93
N LEU A 111 20.05 -4.87 21.04
CA LEU A 111 20.23 -3.51 20.53
C LEU A 111 20.51 -2.50 21.63
N GLY A 112 20.66 -2.95 22.89
CA GLY A 112 20.92 -2.08 24.04
C GLY A 112 19.64 -1.45 24.61
N ALA A 113 19.83 -0.40 25.42
CA ALA A 113 18.76 0.35 26.03
C ALA A 113 18.67 1.77 25.48
N GLY A 114 17.46 2.27 25.29
CA GLY A 114 17.17 3.57 24.71
C GLY A 114 17.22 4.75 25.71
N ALA A 115 16.70 5.89 25.26
CA ALA A 115 16.73 7.18 25.99
C ALA A 115 16.00 7.14 27.33
N SER A 116 14.98 6.32 27.48
CA SER A 116 14.25 6.13 28.74
C SER A 116 14.76 4.93 29.55
N GLY A 117 15.69 4.15 28.98
CA GLY A 117 16.20 2.91 29.56
C GLY A 117 15.44 1.66 29.06
N GLU A 118 14.50 1.81 28.14
CA GLU A 118 13.72 0.74 27.51
C GLU A 118 14.61 -0.16 26.65
N SER A 119 14.20 -1.42 26.48
CA SER A 119 14.78 -2.31 25.47
C SER A 119 14.53 -1.75 24.08
N THR A 120 15.59 -1.33 23.38
CA THR A 120 15.47 -0.81 22.02
C THR A 120 14.89 -1.86 21.07
N PHE A 121 15.22 -3.14 21.25
CA PHE A 121 14.68 -4.22 20.41
C PHE A 121 13.17 -4.38 20.58
N ASP A 122 12.68 -4.46 21.80
CA ASP A 122 11.26 -4.64 22.10
C ASP A 122 10.44 -3.41 21.67
N ALA A 123 10.97 -2.22 21.96
CA ALA A 123 10.37 -0.95 21.57
C ALA A 123 10.23 -0.80 20.05
N ILE A 124 11.20 -1.26 19.26
CA ILE A 124 11.14 -1.25 17.80
C ILE A 124 9.96 -2.10 17.30
N TRP A 125 9.79 -3.33 17.79
CA TRP A 125 8.72 -4.20 17.33
C TRP A 125 7.33 -3.71 17.77
N TYR A 126 7.21 -3.20 18.98
CA TYR A 126 6.00 -2.55 19.43
C TYR A 126 5.69 -1.28 18.62
N GLY A 127 6.68 -0.40 18.44
CA GLY A 127 6.55 0.81 17.64
C GLY A 127 6.21 0.52 16.18
N SER A 128 6.74 -0.56 15.62
CA SER A 128 6.39 -1.03 14.27
C SER A 128 4.91 -1.37 14.16
N SER A 129 4.30 -2.02 15.17
CA SER A 129 2.87 -2.34 15.15
C SER A 129 2.00 -1.09 15.13
N ILE A 130 2.39 -0.04 15.86
CA ILE A 130 1.67 1.25 15.90
C ILE A 130 1.79 1.96 14.54
N SER A 131 3.02 2.08 13.99
CA SER A 131 3.25 2.74 12.70
C SER A 131 2.57 2.01 11.53
N ILE A 132 2.61 0.67 11.50
CA ILE A 132 1.92 -0.14 10.48
C ILE A 132 0.41 -0.02 10.61
N SER A 133 -0.14 -0.07 11.83
CA SER A 133 -1.58 0.08 12.07
C SER A 133 -2.09 1.44 11.61
N LEU A 134 -1.37 2.52 11.95
CA LEU A 134 -1.69 3.88 11.51
C LEU A 134 -1.70 3.98 9.99
N ALA A 135 -0.65 3.49 9.34
CA ALA A 135 -0.53 3.53 7.88
C ALA A 135 -1.64 2.75 7.17
N LEU A 136 -1.98 1.55 7.68
CA LEU A 136 -3.07 0.73 7.15
C LEU A 136 -4.43 1.42 7.27
N ILE A 137 -4.74 1.97 8.44
CA ILE A 137 -6.02 2.68 8.67
C ILE A 137 -6.11 3.90 7.75
N CYS A 138 -5.06 4.72 7.67
CA CYS A 138 -5.02 5.89 6.79
C CYS A 138 -5.18 5.48 5.31
N ALA A 139 -4.47 4.44 4.86
CA ALA A 139 -4.56 3.95 3.49
C ALA A 139 -5.98 3.45 3.16
N VAL A 140 -6.59 2.66 4.04
CA VAL A 140 -7.97 2.17 3.84
C VAL A 140 -8.97 3.31 3.74
N ILE A 141 -8.89 4.30 4.64
CA ILE A 141 -9.78 5.46 4.62
C ILE A 141 -9.58 6.28 3.33
N ASN A 142 -8.35 6.68 3.04
CA ASN A 142 -8.05 7.53 1.89
C ASN A 142 -8.30 6.82 0.56
N MET A 143 -7.99 5.54 0.44
CA MET A 143 -8.31 4.74 -0.76
C MET A 143 -9.82 4.59 -0.95
N THR A 144 -10.56 4.28 0.12
CA THR A 144 -12.02 4.12 0.02
C THR A 144 -12.69 5.42 -0.41
N ILE A 145 -12.40 6.52 0.28
CA ILE A 145 -12.95 7.85 -0.05
C ILE A 145 -12.48 8.29 -1.43
N GLY A 146 -11.18 8.17 -1.71
CA GLY A 146 -10.57 8.60 -2.95
C GLY A 146 -11.09 7.85 -4.18
N VAL A 147 -11.24 6.53 -4.10
CA VAL A 147 -11.80 5.73 -5.21
C VAL A 147 -13.25 6.10 -5.47
N VAL A 148 -14.08 6.19 -4.43
CA VAL A 148 -15.50 6.51 -4.58
C VAL A 148 -15.70 7.93 -5.11
N LEU A 149 -15.07 8.91 -4.48
CA LEU A 149 -15.21 10.32 -4.91
C LEU A 149 -14.52 10.57 -6.25
N GLY A 150 -13.37 9.96 -6.52
CA GLY A 150 -12.70 10.06 -7.81
C GLY A 150 -13.51 9.47 -8.95
N ALA A 151 -14.20 8.36 -8.73
CA ALA A 151 -15.12 7.79 -9.71
C ALA A 151 -16.29 8.73 -10.01
N VAL A 152 -16.96 9.28 -8.98
CA VAL A 152 -18.04 10.27 -9.14
C VAL A 152 -17.54 11.53 -9.84
N TRP A 153 -16.37 12.00 -9.45
CA TRP A 153 -15.71 13.16 -10.05
C TRP A 153 -15.45 12.97 -11.55
N GLY A 154 -14.92 11.80 -11.96
CA GLY A 154 -14.65 11.49 -13.37
C GLY A 154 -15.90 11.35 -14.24
N PHE A 155 -17.08 11.07 -13.67
CA PHE A 155 -18.34 10.94 -14.42
C PHE A 155 -19.13 12.22 -14.60
N SER A 156 -19.10 13.12 -13.64
CA SER A 156 -19.96 14.31 -13.60
C SER A 156 -19.21 15.57 -14.00
N LYS A 157 -19.51 16.13 -15.18
CA LYS A 157 -18.88 17.36 -15.66
C LYS A 157 -19.04 18.56 -14.70
N LYS A 158 -20.19 18.69 -14.04
CA LYS A 158 -20.42 19.79 -13.08
C LYS A 158 -19.61 19.60 -11.82
N PHE A 159 -19.58 18.38 -11.30
CA PHE A 159 -18.79 18.02 -10.13
C PHE A 159 -17.29 18.08 -10.43
N ASP A 160 -16.89 17.74 -11.67
CA ASP A 160 -15.52 17.83 -12.13
C ASP A 160 -14.97 19.27 -12.06
N ILE A 161 -15.71 20.26 -12.56
CA ILE A 161 -15.30 21.66 -12.49
C ILE A 161 -15.11 22.09 -11.04
N PHE A 162 -16.09 21.82 -10.18
CA PHE A 162 -16.04 22.20 -8.77
C PHE A 162 -14.86 21.54 -8.03
N MET A 163 -14.74 20.22 -8.15
CA MET A 163 -13.69 19.48 -7.45
C MET A 163 -12.28 19.75 -7.98
N THR A 164 -12.15 20.12 -9.26
CA THR A 164 -10.86 20.55 -9.81
C THR A 164 -10.39 21.83 -9.15
N GLU A 165 -11.27 22.79 -8.90
CA GLU A 165 -10.91 24.01 -8.17
C GLU A 165 -10.55 23.71 -6.71
N VAL A 166 -11.29 22.83 -6.03
CA VAL A 166 -10.95 22.38 -4.68
C VAL A 166 -9.56 21.72 -4.66
N TYR A 167 -9.30 20.83 -5.62
CA TYR A 167 -7.99 20.19 -5.76
C TYR A 167 -6.89 21.21 -5.98
N ASN A 168 -7.08 22.17 -6.89
CA ASN A 168 -6.08 23.20 -7.19
C ASN A 168 -5.73 24.04 -5.94
N VAL A 169 -6.71 24.36 -5.11
CA VAL A 169 -6.47 25.08 -3.86
C VAL A 169 -5.68 24.23 -2.88
N VAL A 170 -6.10 22.99 -2.64
CA VAL A 170 -5.46 22.10 -1.66
C VAL A 170 -4.07 21.66 -2.11
N ALA A 171 -3.89 21.33 -3.39
CA ALA A 171 -2.62 20.86 -3.94
C ALA A 171 -1.50 21.91 -3.92
N ASN A 172 -1.85 23.21 -3.82
CA ASN A 172 -0.85 24.28 -3.67
C ASN A 172 -0.32 24.40 -2.23
N VAL A 173 -0.96 23.77 -1.25
CA VAL A 173 -0.45 23.73 0.13
C VAL A 173 0.40 22.48 0.29
N PRO A 174 1.68 22.62 0.74
CA PRO A 174 2.50 21.46 1.02
C PRO A 174 1.81 20.55 2.05
N TYR A 175 1.55 19.31 1.67
CA TYR A 175 0.77 18.34 2.46
C TYR A 175 1.28 18.18 3.90
N ILE A 176 2.61 18.08 4.06
CA ILE A 176 3.24 17.95 5.38
C ILE A 176 2.97 19.19 6.26
N LEU A 177 3.00 20.40 5.70
CA LEU A 177 2.71 21.61 6.48
C LEU A 177 1.26 21.62 6.94
N LEU A 178 0.33 21.20 6.09
CA LEU A 178 -1.09 21.13 6.44
C LEU A 178 -1.32 20.15 7.60
N ILE A 179 -0.73 18.95 7.53
CA ILE A 179 -0.81 17.96 8.60
C ILE A 179 -0.19 18.51 9.88
N SER A 180 0.98 19.12 9.79
CA SER A 180 1.69 19.71 10.96
C SER A 180 0.83 20.72 11.70
N VAL A 181 0.12 21.60 10.97
CA VAL A 181 -0.79 22.57 11.58
C VAL A 181 -1.96 21.89 12.28
N ILE A 182 -2.54 20.86 11.67
CA ILE A 182 -3.66 20.12 12.25
C ILE A 182 -3.21 19.42 13.55
N VAL A 183 -2.08 18.72 13.51
CA VAL A 183 -1.53 18.03 14.68
C VAL A 183 -1.17 19.01 15.80
N LEU A 184 -0.68 20.22 15.45
CA LEU A 184 -0.35 21.25 16.45
C LEU A 184 -1.59 21.79 17.18
N ILE A 185 -2.73 21.87 16.50
CA ILE A 185 -4.01 22.32 17.08
C ILE A 185 -4.64 21.21 17.94
N MET A 186 -4.44 19.96 17.56
CA MET A 186 -4.96 18.79 18.25
C MET A 186 -3.91 18.24 19.22
N THR A 187 -4.36 17.60 20.31
CA THR A 187 -3.41 16.84 21.15
C THR A 187 -2.84 15.68 20.37
N PRO A 188 -1.50 15.52 20.31
CA PRO A 188 -0.87 14.41 19.57
C PRO A 188 -1.26 13.06 20.19
N ASN A 189 -2.05 12.29 19.44
CA ASN A 189 -2.40 10.90 19.75
C ASN A 189 -2.67 10.13 18.45
N PHE A 190 -2.84 8.82 18.54
CA PHE A 190 -3.04 7.95 17.38
C PHE A 190 -4.20 8.43 16.47
N TRP A 191 -5.35 8.75 17.05
CA TRP A 191 -6.53 9.13 16.27
C TRP A 191 -6.46 10.55 15.69
N SER A 192 -5.81 11.48 16.37
CA SER A 192 -5.57 12.82 15.83
C SER A 192 -4.62 12.76 14.63
N MET A 193 -3.63 11.88 14.67
CA MET A 193 -2.74 11.64 13.52
C MET A 193 -3.48 11.00 12.34
N VAL A 194 -4.32 9.97 12.60
CA VAL A 194 -5.20 9.39 11.57
C VAL A 194 -6.07 10.47 10.94
N PHE A 195 -6.71 11.30 11.74
CA PHE A 195 -7.55 12.40 11.25
C PHE A 195 -6.75 13.39 10.39
N ALA A 196 -5.59 13.83 10.87
CA ALA A 196 -4.73 14.78 10.16
C ALA A 196 -4.26 14.22 8.80
N LEU A 197 -3.88 12.94 8.74
CA LEU A 197 -3.43 12.27 7.51
C LEU A 197 -4.58 11.95 6.54
N THR A 198 -5.82 11.87 7.03
CA THR A 198 -6.95 11.47 6.18
C THR A 198 -7.84 12.63 5.73
N ILE A 199 -7.83 13.78 6.42
CA ILE A 199 -8.72 14.90 6.10
C ILE A 199 -8.55 15.43 4.68
N THR A 200 -7.33 15.41 4.15
CA THR A 200 -7.02 15.83 2.78
C THR A 200 -6.30 14.76 1.96
N GLY A 201 -5.81 13.69 2.58
CA GLY A 201 -5.03 12.64 1.90
C GLY A 201 -5.79 11.95 0.76
N TRP A 202 -7.11 11.78 0.89
CA TRP A 202 -7.96 11.19 -0.15
C TRP A 202 -8.05 12.02 -1.44
N ILE A 203 -7.74 13.33 -1.39
CA ILE A 203 -7.92 14.23 -2.55
C ILE A 203 -6.98 13.84 -3.69
N GLY A 204 -5.71 13.52 -3.39
CA GLY A 204 -4.73 13.07 -4.39
C GLY A 204 -5.15 11.75 -5.04
N VAL A 205 -5.60 10.80 -4.22
CA VAL A 205 -6.13 9.51 -4.69
C VAL A 205 -7.36 9.74 -5.60
N ALA A 206 -8.29 10.60 -5.17
CA ALA A 206 -9.49 10.91 -5.95
C ALA A 206 -9.17 11.56 -7.30
N TYR A 207 -8.22 12.48 -7.34
CA TYR A 207 -7.76 13.12 -8.58
C TYR A 207 -7.15 12.11 -9.54
N PHE A 208 -6.31 11.21 -9.03
CA PHE A 208 -5.72 10.15 -9.85
C PHE A 208 -6.79 9.20 -10.42
N ILE A 209 -7.71 8.73 -9.59
CA ILE A 209 -8.83 7.88 -10.00
C ILE A 209 -9.74 8.58 -11.02
N ARG A 210 -10.05 9.87 -10.81
CA ARG A 210 -10.79 10.70 -11.78
C ARG A 210 -10.13 10.65 -13.16
N THR A 211 -8.81 10.84 -13.21
CA THR A 211 -8.07 10.85 -14.48
C THR A 211 -8.20 9.51 -15.21
N GLN A 212 -8.08 8.40 -14.49
CA GLN A 212 -8.27 7.06 -15.05
C GLN A 212 -9.71 6.81 -15.52
N VAL A 213 -10.68 7.25 -14.73
CA VAL A 213 -12.11 7.14 -15.09
C VAL A 213 -12.41 7.88 -16.39
N ILE A 214 -11.89 9.10 -16.57
CA ILE A 214 -12.10 9.89 -17.81
C ILE A 214 -11.56 9.12 -19.02
N ILE A 215 -10.35 8.55 -18.93
CA ILE A 215 -9.72 7.79 -20.02
C ILE A 215 -10.58 6.57 -20.42
N ILE A 216 -11.12 5.84 -19.43
CA ILE A 216 -11.87 4.62 -19.69
C ILE A 216 -13.32 4.93 -20.07
N ARG A 217 -13.93 5.96 -19.47
CA ARG A 217 -15.31 6.38 -19.70
C ARG A 217 -15.59 6.67 -21.17
N ASP A 218 -14.64 7.29 -21.85
CA ASP A 218 -14.82 7.79 -23.23
C ASP A 218 -14.42 6.73 -24.28
N ARG A 219 -14.17 5.48 -23.89
CA ARG A 219 -13.95 4.36 -24.82
C ARG A 219 -15.23 3.95 -25.53
N GLU A 220 -15.09 3.51 -26.77
CA GLU A 220 -16.22 3.20 -27.70
C GLU A 220 -17.27 2.26 -27.10
N TYR A 221 -16.86 1.19 -26.41
CA TYR A 221 -17.77 0.23 -25.80
C TYR A 221 -18.61 0.84 -24.68
N ASN A 222 -18.08 1.82 -23.95
CA ASN A 222 -18.82 2.55 -22.92
C ASN A 222 -19.78 3.57 -23.53
N LEU A 223 -19.36 4.21 -24.63
CA LEU A 223 -20.25 5.09 -25.41
C LEU A 223 -21.42 4.29 -25.98
N ALA A 224 -21.16 3.13 -26.59
CA ALA A 224 -22.22 2.23 -27.07
C ALA A 224 -23.18 1.81 -25.94
N SER A 225 -22.67 1.44 -24.78
CA SER A 225 -23.49 1.09 -23.60
C SER A 225 -24.39 2.25 -23.15
N ARG A 226 -23.88 3.51 -23.23
CA ARG A 226 -24.66 4.71 -22.92
C ARG A 226 -25.75 4.98 -23.96
N CYS A 227 -25.46 4.78 -25.25
CA CYS A 227 -26.46 4.90 -26.32
C CYS A 227 -27.59 3.88 -26.14
N LEU A 228 -27.30 2.70 -25.58
CA LEU A 228 -28.30 1.69 -25.23
C LEU A 228 -29.05 1.96 -23.93
N GLY A 229 -28.83 3.15 -23.31
CA GLY A 229 -29.57 3.57 -22.11
C GLY A 229 -29.06 2.96 -20.79
N THR A 230 -27.85 2.38 -20.77
CA THR A 230 -27.29 1.82 -19.52
C THR A 230 -27.03 2.97 -18.52
N PRO A 231 -27.52 2.86 -17.27
CA PRO A 231 -27.32 3.89 -16.26
C PRO A 231 -25.84 4.02 -15.87
N ILE A 232 -25.40 5.26 -15.58
CA ILE A 232 -24.01 5.61 -15.27
C ILE A 232 -23.44 4.75 -14.15
N GLY A 233 -24.19 4.54 -13.07
CA GLY A 233 -23.75 3.71 -11.94
C GLY A 233 -23.42 2.26 -12.35
N ARG A 234 -24.16 1.70 -13.31
CA ARG A 234 -23.89 0.33 -13.84
C ARG A 234 -22.64 0.32 -14.70
N ILE A 235 -22.43 1.36 -15.51
CA ILE A 235 -21.20 1.51 -16.31
C ILE A 235 -19.98 1.64 -15.38
N ALA A 236 -20.08 2.48 -14.34
CA ALA A 236 -19.02 2.66 -13.36
C ALA A 236 -18.63 1.34 -12.69
N THR A 237 -19.61 0.62 -12.15
CA THR A 237 -19.36 -0.59 -11.34
C THR A 237 -19.07 -1.84 -12.16
N LYS A 238 -19.63 -1.98 -13.36
CA LYS A 238 -19.48 -3.20 -14.17
C LYS A 238 -18.45 -3.07 -15.29
N ASN A 239 -18.26 -1.86 -15.83
CA ASN A 239 -17.39 -1.67 -16.97
C ASN A 239 -16.07 -0.94 -16.61
N ILE A 240 -16.06 -0.03 -15.63
CA ILE A 240 -14.88 0.81 -15.37
C ILE A 240 -14.10 0.32 -14.17
N LEU A 241 -14.70 0.18 -13.00
CA LEU A 241 -14.00 -0.25 -11.79
C LEU A 241 -13.26 -1.59 -11.95
N PRO A 242 -13.82 -2.64 -12.62
CA PRO A 242 -13.08 -3.87 -12.84
C PRO A 242 -11.81 -3.70 -13.71
N PHE A 243 -11.84 -2.77 -14.68
CA PHE A 243 -10.66 -2.46 -15.49
C PHE A 243 -9.60 -1.66 -14.74
N MET A 244 -9.98 -0.99 -13.65
CA MET A 244 -9.08 -0.22 -12.81
C MET A 244 -8.49 -1.01 -11.65
N THR A 245 -8.81 -2.30 -11.51
CA THR A 245 -8.39 -3.09 -10.35
C THR A 245 -6.87 -3.09 -10.17
N SER A 246 -6.09 -3.29 -11.22
CA SER A 246 -4.63 -3.24 -11.15
C SER A 246 -4.13 -1.86 -10.71
N VAL A 247 -4.70 -0.81 -11.26
CA VAL A 247 -4.35 0.58 -10.92
C VAL A 247 -4.66 0.87 -9.44
N ILE A 248 -5.82 0.43 -8.94
CA ILE A 248 -6.22 0.59 -7.54
C ILE A 248 -5.30 -0.19 -6.61
N VAL A 249 -4.92 -1.42 -6.97
CA VAL A 249 -3.98 -2.25 -6.20
C VAL A 249 -2.60 -1.60 -6.14
N THR A 250 -2.08 -1.13 -7.27
CA THR A 250 -0.79 -0.42 -7.32
C THR A 250 -0.81 0.85 -6.48
N LEU A 251 -1.88 1.63 -6.57
CA LEU A 251 -2.03 2.85 -5.79
C LEU A 251 -2.09 2.55 -4.28
N ALA A 252 -2.90 1.58 -3.86
CA ALA A 252 -2.96 1.15 -2.46
C ALA A 252 -1.60 0.69 -1.93
N ALA A 253 -0.82 0.02 -2.77
CA ALA A 253 0.50 -0.46 -2.46
C ALA A 253 1.52 0.65 -2.20
N THR A 254 1.37 1.80 -2.84
CA THR A 254 2.25 2.98 -2.64
C THR A 254 1.79 3.86 -1.49
N GLU A 255 0.50 3.87 -1.18
CA GLU A 255 -0.06 4.68 -0.09
C GLU A 255 0.41 4.21 1.30
N ILE A 256 0.41 2.90 1.58
CA ILE A 256 0.80 2.37 2.89
C ILE A 256 2.22 2.78 3.30
N PRO A 257 3.28 2.55 2.48
CA PRO A 257 4.64 3.01 2.80
C PRO A 257 4.73 4.53 2.96
N SER A 258 3.95 5.29 2.19
CA SER A 258 3.94 6.75 2.27
C SER A 258 3.46 7.25 3.63
N TYR A 259 2.40 6.63 4.21
CA TYR A 259 1.92 7.02 5.55
C TYR A 259 2.91 6.68 6.67
N ILE A 260 3.65 5.56 6.57
CA ILE A 260 4.75 5.28 7.50
C ILE A 260 5.82 6.39 7.40
N SER A 261 6.18 6.78 6.18
CA SER A 261 7.18 7.83 5.96
C SER A 261 6.71 9.20 6.50
N TYR A 262 5.44 9.54 6.34
CA TYR A 262 4.87 10.77 6.90
C TYR A 262 4.85 10.74 8.43
N GLU A 263 4.47 9.62 9.05
CA GLU A 263 4.49 9.47 10.51
C GLU A 263 5.90 9.63 11.06
N VAL A 264 6.87 8.92 10.49
CA VAL A 264 8.29 9.00 10.89
C VAL A 264 8.83 10.43 10.73
N PHE A 265 8.52 11.09 9.62
CA PHE A 265 8.97 12.45 9.37
C PHE A 265 8.36 13.45 10.36
N LEU A 266 7.03 13.38 10.58
CA LEU A 266 6.33 14.25 11.54
C LEU A 266 6.85 14.06 12.96
N SER A 267 7.08 12.82 13.37
CA SER A 267 7.69 12.50 14.65
C SER A 267 9.09 13.07 14.75
N TYR A 268 9.91 12.90 13.71
CA TYR A 268 11.27 13.43 13.68
C TYR A 268 11.35 14.95 13.87
N ILE A 269 10.39 15.71 13.36
CA ILE A 269 10.32 17.18 13.59
C ILE A 269 9.62 17.56 14.90
N GLY A 270 9.25 16.58 15.75
CA GLY A 270 8.60 16.82 17.05
C GLY A 270 7.09 17.01 16.97
N MET A 271 6.46 16.65 15.86
CA MET A 271 5.00 16.73 15.63
C MET A 271 4.39 15.33 15.45
N GLY A 272 5.02 14.31 16.01
CA GLY A 272 4.59 12.92 15.91
C GLY A 272 3.60 12.50 16.99
N LEU A 273 3.41 11.19 17.05
CA LEU A 273 2.59 10.54 18.07
C LEU A 273 3.16 10.74 19.48
N SER A 274 2.28 10.82 20.48
CA SER A 274 2.67 10.65 21.89
C SER A 274 2.98 9.19 22.21
N ASP A 275 2.30 8.29 21.50
CA ASP A 275 2.46 6.83 21.66
C ASP A 275 3.80 6.37 21.08
N MET A 276 4.34 5.28 21.62
CA MET A 276 5.60 4.70 21.17
C MET A 276 5.43 4.11 19.77
N SER A 277 5.82 4.86 18.76
CA SER A 277 5.87 4.46 17.35
C SER A 277 7.32 4.40 16.86
N LEU A 278 7.55 3.90 15.63
CA LEU A 278 8.89 3.95 15.03
C LEU A 278 9.41 5.39 14.92
N GLY A 279 8.55 6.32 14.51
CA GLY A 279 8.90 7.72 14.43
C GLY A 279 9.24 8.33 15.79
N LYS A 280 8.50 7.96 16.84
CA LYS A 280 8.75 8.41 18.22
C LYS A 280 10.08 7.90 18.76
N LEU A 281 10.43 6.65 18.46
CA LEU A 281 11.74 6.09 18.81
C LEU A 281 12.88 6.83 18.11
N ILE A 282 12.73 7.11 16.82
CA ILE A 282 13.72 7.87 16.04
C ILE A 282 13.87 9.30 16.59
N GLU A 283 12.75 9.93 16.97
CA GLU A 283 12.77 11.25 17.60
C GLU A 283 13.54 11.24 18.94
N ALA A 284 13.22 10.30 19.81
CA ALA A 284 13.85 10.16 21.12
C ALA A 284 15.35 9.91 21.03
N ALA A 285 15.78 9.13 20.01
CA ALA A 285 17.18 8.79 19.79
C ALA A 285 17.99 9.83 19.00
N LYS A 286 17.44 11.01 18.67
CA LYS A 286 18.15 12.04 17.89
C LYS A 286 19.51 12.44 18.48
N SER A 287 19.58 12.60 19.80
CA SER A 287 20.81 12.96 20.49
C SER A 287 21.85 11.84 20.46
N ALA A 288 21.40 10.60 20.42
CA ALA A 288 22.25 9.41 20.34
C ALA A 288 23.01 9.33 19.00
N MET A 289 22.44 9.86 17.91
CA MET A 289 23.11 9.90 16.61
C MET A 289 24.46 10.66 16.65
N GLN A 290 24.56 11.69 17.51
CA GLN A 290 25.76 12.53 17.60
C GLN A 290 26.69 12.12 18.73
N THR A 291 26.31 11.13 19.54
CA THR A 291 27.07 10.68 20.71
C THR A 291 27.84 9.41 20.37
N PRO A 292 29.18 9.41 20.38
CA PRO A 292 29.97 8.23 20.06
C PRO A 292 29.64 7.02 20.93
N GLY A 293 29.22 5.93 20.27
CA GLY A 293 28.87 4.66 20.90
C GLY A 293 27.41 4.49 21.25
N TRP A 294 26.53 5.46 20.92
CA TRP A 294 25.07 5.37 21.07
C TRP A 294 24.37 5.30 19.71
N GLU A 295 25.10 5.28 18.62
CA GLU A 295 24.59 5.38 17.25
C GLU A 295 23.59 4.25 16.92
N ILE A 296 23.73 3.09 17.55
CA ILE A 296 22.86 1.94 17.33
C ILE A 296 21.43 2.22 17.76
N GLU A 297 21.23 3.03 18.81
CA GLU A 297 19.93 3.43 19.31
C GLU A 297 19.12 4.21 18.26
N PHE A 298 19.80 5.07 17.47
CA PHE A 298 19.17 5.82 16.40
C PHE A 298 19.03 5.01 15.10
N TRP A 299 20.12 4.34 14.68
CA TRP A 299 20.12 3.67 13.38
C TRP A 299 19.33 2.39 13.34
N SER A 300 19.09 1.71 14.47
CA SER A 300 18.29 0.48 14.48
C SER A 300 16.80 0.71 14.13
N PRO A 301 16.07 1.66 14.74
CA PRO A 301 14.69 1.93 14.33
C PRO A 301 14.61 2.54 12.93
N VAL A 302 15.59 3.36 12.50
CA VAL A 302 15.66 3.88 11.13
C VAL A 302 15.81 2.73 10.12
N ALA A 303 16.69 1.79 10.38
CA ALA A 303 16.88 0.62 9.51
C ALA A 303 15.61 -0.23 9.40
N VAL A 304 14.95 -0.51 10.54
CA VAL A 304 13.70 -1.28 10.55
C VAL A 304 12.58 -0.53 9.82
N ALA A 305 12.40 0.77 10.06
CA ALA A 305 11.42 1.58 9.34
C ALA A 305 11.67 1.56 7.82
N SER A 306 12.94 1.69 7.41
CA SER A 306 13.32 1.63 6.00
C SER A 306 13.05 0.26 5.38
N ILE A 307 13.38 -0.83 6.08
CA ILE A 307 13.11 -2.20 5.62
C ILE A 307 11.61 -2.42 5.46
N ILE A 308 10.81 -2.05 6.46
CA ILE A 308 9.34 -2.18 6.40
C ILE A 308 8.78 -1.42 5.18
N THR A 309 9.19 -0.16 5.00
CA THR A 309 8.73 0.69 3.89
C THR A 309 9.10 0.10 2.53
N VAL A 310 10.35 -0.34 2.36
CA VAL A 310 10.83 -0.94 1.10
C VAL A 310 10.13 -2.26 0.81
N VAL A 311 9.99 -3.13 1.80
CA VAL A 311 9.34 -4.44 1.63
C VAL A 311 7.86 -4.27 1.26
N LEU A 312 7.14 -3.40 1.97
CA LEU A 312 5.75 -3.06 1.65
C LEU A 312 5.61 -2.51 0.23
N TYR A 313 6.49 -1.57 -0.15
CA TYR A 313 6.50 -0.99 -1.50
C TYR A 313 6.73 -2.05 -2.57
N VAL A 314 7.77 -2.89 -2.43
CA VAL A 314 8.13 -3.91 -3.43
C VAL A 314 7.03 -4.97 -3.56
N VAL A 315 6.49 -5.47 -2.43
CA VAL A 315 5.40 -6.46 -2.46
C VAL A 315 4.17 -5.87 -3.14
N GLY A 316 3.83 -4.64 -2.77
CA GLY A 316 2.67 -3.97 -3.31
C GLY A 316 2.80 -3.63 -4.79
N GLN A 317 3.95 -3.10 -5.23
CA GLN A 317 4.24 -2.81 -6.64
C GLN A 317 4.15 -4.09 -7.48
N ASN A 318 4.82 -5.16 -7.04
CA ASN A 318 4.79 -6.44 -7.75
C ASN A 318 3.40 -7.09 -7.78
N LEU A 319 2.58 -6.87 -6.76
CA LEU A 319 1.17 -7.29 -6.76
C LEU A 319 0.34 -6.48 -7.76
N GLY A 320 0.60 -5.18 -7.85
CA GLY A 320 0.02 -4.29 -8.85
C GLY A 320 0.36 -4.73 -10.28
N ASP A 321 1.64 -5.01 -10.54
CA ASP A 321 2.12 -5.49 -11.84
C ASP A 321 1.53 -6.86 -12.20
N ALA A 322 1.45 -7.77 -11.24
CA ALA A 322 0.79 -9.07 -11.42
C ALA A 322 -0.74 -8.94 -11.64
N SER A 323 -1.33 -7.84 -11.21
CA SER A 323 -2.76 -7.55 -11.41
C SER A 323 -3.06 -6.93 -12.78
N ASP A 324 -2.06 -6.57 -13.59
CA ASP A 324 -2.29 -6.08 -14.96
C ASP A 324 -2.61 -7.26 -15.88
N PRO A 325 -3.81 -7.30 -16.51
CA PRO A 325 -4.18 -8.36 -17.44
C PRO A 325 -3.21 -8.53 -18.61
N ARG A 326 -2.45 -7.50 -18.96
CA ARG A 326 -1.47 -7.55 -20.07
C ARG A 326 -0.28 -8.46 -19.75
N THR A 327 0.08 -8.58 -18.47
CA THR A 327 1.17 -9.46 -18.02
C THR A 327 0.78 -10.94 -18.05
N HIS A 328 -0.52 -11.26 -18.17
CA HIS A 328 -1.02 -12.64 -18.22
C HIS A 328 -0.95 -13.26 -19.62
N MET A 329 -0.67 -12.47 -20.66
CA MET A 329 -0.62 -12.91 -22.06
C MET A 329 0.81 -13.29 -22.52
N SER A 330 1.82 -13.14 -21.65
CA SER A 330 3.22 -13.50 -21.92
C SER A 330 3.60 -14.86 -21.20
#